data_fc7611ebe5b0fc5b8de1fe733ef343e5
#
_entry.id   fc7611ebe5b0fc5b8de1fe733ef343e5
#
_cell.length_a   1.000
_cell.length_b   1.000
_cell.length_c   1.000
_cell.angle_alpha   90.00
_cell.angle_beta   90.00
_cell.angle_gamma   90.00
#
_symmetry.space_group_name_H-M   'P 1'
#
loop_
_entity.id
_entity.type
_entity.pdbx_description
1 polymer ?
#
loop_
_entity_poly.entity_id
_entity_poly.type
_entity_poly.pdbx_seq_one_letter_code
_entity_poly.pdbx_strand_id
1 'polypeptide(L)'
;MLTPRTSLARRVTAALDASPSRIPVLVGGCGSGRTTLLQQLRERTGRTAAQLIDVERTATTPERFLRAVTISTPFPIASAAPRGARAAFEATIEFFRQARTPSSEPALILLDEFLELRTFESFPGLRRVLHEFIDALASTQNRFVLTSRYTARALRLLRDRSARFEVILMPALTVEDTADILGPTGAPHDASDAEYLARTVVSLADGRPSYVRALADELQLMREHGVAGGGDSISALAALLATDGRIAKQCFFTYELRLHRARGNGALKAILEILGEEEGLTLTEISQRLERTPGSTKDYLSWLEDVDLVSSRNKRYSFTDPLLRVWVRLHCRPSAPTEDDLAREVHRYAVPRLPPPADPGSPSQPPTPAQPEPAFAMAGSGSGSGSTGIIEID
;
A
#
# COMPACT_ATOMS: atom_id res chain seq x y z
N MET A 1 -2.32 -6.47 20.23
CA MET A 1 -1.61 -7.58 19.55
C MET A 1 -1.76 -7.41 18.05
N LEU A 2 -0.71 -7.59 17.24
CA LEU A 2 -0.80 -7.48 15.78
C LEU A 2 -1.23 -8.83 15.24
N THR A 3 -2.31 -8.88 14.46
CA THR A 3 -2.79 -10.14 13.87
C THR A 3 -1.73 -10.70 12.92
N PRO A 4 -1.24 -11.90 13.12
CA PRO A 4 -0.24 -12.47 12.23
C PRO A 4 -0.90 -12.85 10.90
N ARG A 5 -0.54 -12.16 9.84
CA ARG A 5 -0.85 -12.58 8.46
C ARG A 5 -0.01 -13.80 8.10
N THR A 6 -0.37 -14.94 8.66
CA THR A 6 0.45 -16.16 8.62
C THR A 6 0.69 -16.65 7.20
N SER A 7 -0.31 -16.58 6.32
CA SER A 7 -0.19 -16.98 4.91
C SER A 7 0.78 -16.06 4.14
N LEU A 8 0.66 -14.74 4.33
CA LEU A 8 1.54 -13.75 3.71
C LEU A 8 2.98 -13.89 4.22
N ALA A 9 3.17 -14.03 5.54
CA ALA A 9 4.48 -14.24 6.12
C ALA A 9 5.13 -15.53 5.60
N ARG A 10 4.36 -16.63 5.48
CA ARG A 10 4.85 -17.89 4.86
C ARG A 10 5.26 -17.70 3.42
N ARG A 11 4.47 -16.97 2.61
CA ARG A 11 4.82 -16.68 1.22
C ARG A 11 6.13 -15.90 1.11
N VAL A 12 6.30 -14.86 1.93
CA VAL A 12 7.55 -14.08 1.98
C VAL A 12 8.73 -14.96 2.39
N THR A 13 8.59 -15.79 3.42
CA THR A 13 9.64 -16.71 3.86
C THR A 13 9.98 -17.72 2.76
N ALA A 14 8.99 -18.33 2.11
CA ALA A 14 9.21 -19.27 1.00
C ALA A 14 9.96 -18.63 -0.19
N ALA A 15 9.68 -17.35 -0.48
CA ALA A 15 10.41 -16.61 -1.52
C ALA A 15 11.87 -16.36 -1.12
N LEU A 16 12.14 -16.03 0.14
CA LEU A 16 13.49 -15.84 0.67
C LEU A 16 14.30 -17.14 0.71
N ASP A 17 13.66 -18.27 0.96
CA ASP A 17 14.29 -19.59 1.07
C ASP A 17 14.37 -20.34 -0.27
N ALA A 18 13.82 -19.76 -1.35
CA ALA A 18 13.92 -20.32 -2.69
C ALA A 18 15.38 -20.38 -3.16
N SER A 19 15.68 -21.28 -4.12
CA SER A 19 17.00 -21.40 -4.73
C SER A 19 16.90 -21.16 -6.25
N PRO A 20 17.41 -20.04 -6.78
CA PRO A 20 18.01 -18.90 -6.06
C PRO A 20 16.99 -18.12 -5.22
N SER A 21 17.47 -17.51 -4.12
CA SER A 21 16.63 -16.67 -3.25
C SER A 21 15.96 -15.56 -4.05
N ARG A 22 14.64 -15.41 -3.86
CA ARG A 22 13.86 -14.30 -4.45
C ARG A 22 13.90 -13.08 -3.56
N ILE A 23 13.57 -11.94 -4.14
CA ILE A 23 13.44 -10.65 -3.46
C ILE A 23 11.95 -10.28 -3.43
N PRO A 24 11.23 -10.55 -2.33
CA PRO A 24 9.85 -10.12 -2.19
C PRO A 24 9.75 -8.60 -2.21
N VAL A 25 8.83 -8.07 -3.01
CA VAL A 25 8.49 -6.65 -3.08
C VAL A 25 7.03 -6.47 -2.69
N LEU A 26 6.80 -6.04 -1.45
CA LEU A 26 5.47 -5.88 -0.88
C LEU A 26 4.91 -4.52 -1.29
N VAL A 27 3.85 -4.51 -2.07
CA VAL A 27 3.23 -3.28 -2.54
C VAL A 27 1.78 -3.15 -2.08
N GLY A 28 1.38 -1.95 -1.73
CA GLY A 28 0.01 -1.67 -1.28
C GLY A 28 -0.11 -0.27 -0.67
N GLY A 29 -1.30 0.30 -0.63
CA GLY A 29 -1.55 1.66 -0.14
C GLY A 29 -1.15 1.90 1.33
N CYS A 30 -1.29 3.13 1.79
CA CYS A 30 -1.08 3.47 3.19
C CYS A 30 -1.98 2.63 4.10
N GLY A 31 -1.47 2.21 5.25
CA GLY A 31 -2.23 1.41 6.21
C GLY A 31 -2.42 -0.08 5.85
N SER A 32 -1.81 -0.57 4.75
CA SER A 32 -1.91 -1.98 4.35
C SER A 32 -1.12 -2.96 5.23
N GLY A 33 -0.31 -2.48 6.19
CA GLY A 33 0.43 -3.31 7.13
C GLY A 33 1.81 -3.78 6.66
N ARG A 34 2.40 -3.17 5.62
CA ARG A 34 3.74 -3.49 5.10
C ARG A 34 4.83 -3.38 6.16
N THR A 35 4.95 -2.20 6.79
CA THR A 35 5.91 -1.94 7.87
C THR A 35 5.77 -2.92 9.04
N THR A 36 4.52 -3.23 9.41
CA THR A 36 4.21 -4.21 10.45
C THR A 36 4.75 -5.59 10.10
N LEU A 37 4.57 -6.02 8.84
CA LEU A 37 5.11 -7.30 8.37
C LEU A 37 6.63 -7.32 8.39
N LEU A 38 7.30 -6.23 7.98
CA LEU A 38 8.77 -6.13 8.08
C LEU A 38 9.25 -6.24 9.53
N GLN A 39 8.57 -5.59 10.47
CA GLN A 39 8.90 -5.69 11.90
C GLN A 39 8.75 -7.13 12.41
N GLN A 40 7.64 -7.81 12.06
CA GLN A 40 7.43 -9.21 12.42
C GLN A 40 8.50 -10.14 11.81
N LEU A 41 8.88 -9.92 10.55
CA LEU A 41 9.95 -10.68 9.91
C LEU A 41 11.29 -10.48 10.63
N ARG A 42 11.63 -9.22 10.99
CA ARG A 42 12.84 -8.91 11.75
C ARG A 42 12.87 -9.60 13.10
N GLU A 43 11.75 -9.58 13.84
CA GLU A 43 11.65 -10.23 15.14
C GLU A 43 11.80 -11.74 15.03
N ARG A 44 11.18 -12.36 14.03
CA ARG A 44 11.27 -13.83 13.78
C ARG A 44 12.64 -14.28 13.35
N THR A 45 13.32 -13.51 12.49
CA THR A 45 14.68 -13.83 12.01
C THR A 45 15.75 -13.54 13.07
N GLY A 46 15.45 -12.62 13.98
CA GLY A 46 16.39 -12.15 14.99
C GLY A 46 17.12 -10.86 14.57
N ARG A 47 17.32 -9.98 15.55
CA ARG A 47 17.88 -8.64 15.32
C ARG A 47 19.35 -8.63 14.89
N THR A 48 20.07 -9.72 15.14
CA THR A 48 21.47 -9.90 14.71
C THR A 48 21.62 -10.40 13.29
N ALA A 49 20.56 -10.98 12.74
CA ALA A 49 20.53 -11.55 11.37
C ALA A 49 19.73 -10.72 10.37
N ALA A 50 18.95 -9.72 10.87
CA ALA A 50 18.09 -8.89 10.04
C ALA A 50 18.21 -7.41 10.40
N GLN A 51 18.39 -6.56 9.38
CA GLN A 51 18.37 -5.10 9.50
C GLN A 51 17.12 -4.53 8.84
N LEU A 52 16.37 -3.69 9.57
CA LEU A 52 15.25 -2.91 9.04
C LEU A 52 15.69 -1.47 8.83
N ILE A 53 15.49 -0.96 7.63
CA ILE A 53 15.86 0.39 7.21
C ILE A 53 14.60 1.11 6.73
N ASP A 54 14.24 2.19 7.39
CA ASP A 54 13.21 3.13 6.95
C ASP A 54 13.83 4.10 5.94
N VAL A 55 13.60 3.82 4.66
CA VAL A 55 14.21 4.60 3.56
C VAL A 55 13.61 5.99 3.50
N GLU A 56 12.31 6.15 3.75
CA GLU A 56 11.63 7.45 3.72
C GLU A 56 12.26 8.43 4.72
N ARG A 57 12.56 7.97 5.93
CA ARG A 57 13.18 8.80 6.96
C ARG A 57 14.66 9.08 6.73
N THR A 58 15.35 8.17 6.09
CA THR A 58 16.82 8.19 6.02
C THR A 58 17.36 8.66 4.68
N ALA A 59 16.63 8.48 3.57
CA ALA A 59 17.10 8.79 2.22
C ALA A 59 16.92 10.28 1.84
N THR A 60 17.37 11.20 2.69
CA THR A 60 17.36 12.64 2.38
C THR A 60 18.54 13.05 1.50
N THR A 61 19.73 12.51 1.75
CA THR A 61 20.90 12.57 0.89
C THR A 61 21.61 11.22 0.90
N PRO A 62 22.39 10.86 -0.15
CA PRO A 62 23.14 9.61 -0.18
C PRO A 62 24.07 9.39 1.00
N GLU A 63 24.73 10.46 1.48
CA GLU A 63 25.64 10.40 2.62
C GLU A 63 24.90 10.14 3.94
N ARG A 64 23.75 10.79 4.14
CA ARG A 64 22.92 10.55 5.33
C ARG A 64 22.33 9.15 5.33
N PHE A 65 21.92 8.66 4.15
CA PHE A 65 21.42 7.30 4.00
C PHE A 65 22.50 6.27 4.33
N LEU A 66 23.71 6.39 3.74
CA LEU A 66 24.83 5.53 4.07
C LEU A 66 25.10 5.52 5.56
N ARG A 67 25.17 6.71 6.18
CA ARG A 67 25.39 6.84 7.62
C ARG A 67 24.29 6.15 8.44
N ALA A 68 23.02 6.33 8.09
CA ALA A 68 21.90 5.69 8.78
C ALA A 68 21.97 4.17 8.67
N VAL A 69 22.27 3.66 7.47
CA VAL A 69 22.43 2.22 7.20
C VAL A 69 23.57 1.64 8.03
N THR A 70 24.72 2.31 8.08
CA THR A 70 25.93 1.81 8.77
C THR A 70 25.87 1.95 10.29
N ILE A 71 25.26 3.00 10.84
CA ILE A 71 25.13 3.17 12.30
C ILE A 71 24.17 2.15 12.92
N SER A 72 23.08 1.83 12.23
CA SER A 72 22.03 0.96 12.75
C SER A 72 22.24 -0.51 12.40
N THR A 73 23.33 -0.85 11.72
CA THR A 73 23.56 -2.22 11.25
C THR A 73 24.01 -3.15 12.38
N PRO A 74 23.49 -4.39 12.43
CA PRO A 74 24.01 -5.45 13.28
C PRO A 74 25.21 -6.19 12.66
N PHE A 75 25.58 -5.86 11.41
CA PHE A 75 26.58 -6.58 10.65
C PHE A 75 27.98 -5.95 10.81
N PRO A 76 29.07 -6.76 10.79
CA PRO A 76 30.42 -6.23 10.76
C PRO A 76 30.62 -5.31 9.54
N ILE A 77 31.23 -4.15 9.73
CA ILE A 77 31.46 -3.15 8.68
C ILE A 77 32.92 -2.82 8.55
N ALA A 78 33.43 -2.73 7.32
CA ALA A 78 34.61 -1.96 7.00
C ALA A 78 34.23 -0.48 6.88
N SER A 79 34.82 0.40 7.71
CA SER A 79 34.50 1.82 7.71
C SER A 79 35.05 2.47 6.45
N ALA A 80 34.16 2.91 5.56
CA ALA A 80 34.50 3.81 4.48
C ALA A 80 33.83 5.16 4.73
N ALA A 81 34.58 6.25 4.62
CA ALA A 81 34.05 7.61 4.64
C ALA A 81 34.14 8.20 3.22
N PRO A 82 33.21 7.84 2.33
CA PRO A 82 33.23 8.34 0.95
C PRO A 82 32.93 9.83 0.93
N ARG A 83 33.53 10.55 -0.02
CA ARG A 83 33.24 11.96 -0.25
C ARG A 83 32.33 12.14 -1.46
N GLY A 84 31.17 12.79 -1.25
CA GLY A 84 30.19 13.11 -2.29
C GLY A 84 29.11 12.05 -2.51
N ALA A 85 28.01 12.49 -3.11
CA ALA A 85 26.76 11.74 -3.22
C ALA A 85 26.92 10.43 -4.00
N ARG A 86 27.60 10.42 -5.13
CA ARG A 86 27.82 9.22 -5.94
C ARG A 86 28.64 8.17 -5.19
N ALA A 87 29.74 8.58 -4.57
CA ALA A 87 30.58 7.67 -3.79
C ALA A 87 29.84 7.10 -2.57
N ALA A 88 29.01 7.90 -1.91
CA ALA A 88 28.19 7.45 -0.80
C ALA A 88 27.13 6.42 -1.24
N PHE A 89 26.52 6.61 -2.40
CA PHE A 89 25.59 5.61 -2.97
C PHE A 89 26.32 4.30 -3.34
N GLU A 90 27.46 4.38 -3.98
CA GLU A 90 28.28 3.20 -4.30
C GLU A 90 28.73 2.46 -3.05
N ALA A 91 29.13 3.17 -2.00
CA ALA A 91 29.47 2.56 -0.71
C ALA A 91 28.26 1.89 -0.04
N THR A 92 27.06 2.45 -0.22
CA THR A 92 25.83 1.79 0.25
C THR A 92 25.55 0.48 -0.50
N ILE A 93 25.72 0.47 -1.82
CA ILE A 93 25.58 -0.76 -2.64
C ILE A 93 26.62 -1.81 -2.22
N GLU A 94 27.85 -1.39 -1.99
CA GLU A 94 28.92 -2.30 -1.56
C GLU A 94 28.65 -2.86 -0.17
N PHE A 95 28.15 -2.04 0.75
CA PHE A 95 27.68 -2.53 2.05
C PHE A 95 26.61 -3.62 1.87
N PHE A 96 25.60 -3.42 1.03
CA PHE A 96 24.56 -4.41 0.78
C PHE A 96 25.06 -5.70 0.13
N ARG A 97 26.17 -5.65 -0.61
CA ARG A 97 26.83 -6.83 -1.16
C ARG A 97 27.61 -7.61 -0.11
N GLN A 98 28.32 -6.88 0.74
CA GLN A 98 29.29 -7.47 1.69
C GLN A 98 28.66 -7.85 3.03
N ALA A 99 27.50 -7.31 3.38
CA ALA A 99 26.87 -7.57 4.67
C ALA A 99 26.75 -9.08 4.94
N ARG A 100 27.21 -9.49 6.12
CA ARG A 100 27.11 -10.89 6.60
C ARG A 100 26.68 -10.87 8.05
N THR A 101 25.95 -11.89 8.46
CA THR A 101 25.65 -12.09 9.88
C THR A 101 26.93 -12.39 10.67
N PRO A 102 26.91 -12.29 12.00
CA PRO A 102 28.06 -12.72 12.82
C PRO A 102 28.50 -14.17 12.57
N SER A 103 27.60 -15.03 12.08
CA SER A 103 27.89 -16.43 11.67
C SER A 103 28.35 -16.54 10.21
N SER A 104 28.64 -15.43 9.54
CA SER A 104 29.06 -15.37 8.13
C SER A 104 27.98 -15.80 7.10
N GLU A 105 26.74 -15.96 7.54
CA GLU A 105 25.61 -16.27 6.67
C GLU A 105 25.12 -15.00 5.90
N PRO A 106 24.38 -15.17 4.78
CA PRO A 106 23.77 -14.05 4.07
C PRO A 106 22.85 -13.23 4.98
N ALA A 107 23.06 -11.92 5.00
CA ALA A 107 22.27 -10.99 5.78
C ALA A 107 20.84 -10.83 5.20
N LEU A 108 19.85 -10.62 6.06
CA LEU A 108 18.51 -10.20 5.66
C LEU A 108 18.38 -8.67 5.82
N ILE A 109 18.10 -7.97 4.73
CA ILE A 109 17.94 -6.53 4.70
C ILE A 109 16.50 -6.19 4.30
N LEU A 110 15.80 -5.51 5.18
CA LEU A 110 14.40 -5.11 5.05
C LEU A 110 14.36 -3.60 4.76
N LEU A 111 13.91 -3.22 3.57
CA LEU A 111 13.89 -1.83 3.11
C LEU A 111 12.43 -1.36 3.01
N ASP A 112 12.03 -0.54 3.97
CA ASP A 112 10.69 0.07 3.96
C ASP A 112 10.68 1.32 3.08
N GLU A 113 9.70 1.41 2.17
CA GLU A 113 9.51 2.50 1.20
C GLU A 113 10.72 2.74 0.26
N PHE A 114 11.26 1.67 -0.34
CA PHE A 114 12.49 1.72 -1.15
C PHE A 114 12.45 2.72 -2.32
N LEU A 115 11.27 3.05 -2.86
CA LEU A 115 11.13 4.01 -3.95
C LEU A 115 11.48 5.46 -3.54
N GLU A 116 11.58 5.75 -2.25
CA GLU A 116 12.01 7.06 -1.76
C GLU A 116 13.49 7.35 -2.05
N LEU A 117 14.29 6.33 -2.40
CA LEU A 117 15.63 6.51 -2.98
C LEU A 117 15.63 7.37 -4.24
N ARG A 118 14.47 7.54 -4.90
CA ARG A 118 14.30 8.48 -6.02
C ARG A 118 14.70 9.92 -5.67
N THR A 119 14.67 10.29 -4.41
CA THR A 119 15.16 11.59 -3.95
C THR A 119 16.61 11.84 -4.40
N PHE A 120 17.40 10.79 -4.56
CA PHE A 120 18.78 10.88 -5.02
C PHE A 120 18.94 11.24 -6.49
N GLU A 121 17.89 11.11 -7.32
CA GLU A 121 17.94 11.50 -8.74
C GLU A 121 18.26 12.97 -8.95
N SER A 122 18.03 13.83 -7.92
CA SER A 122 18.39 15.25 -7.94
C SER A 122 19.90 15.50 -7.78
N PHE A 123 20.68 14.49 -7.37
CA PHE A 123 22.12 14.62 -7.17
C PHE A 123 22.90 14.28 -8.45
N PRO A 124 24.03 14.98 -8.70
CA PRO A 124 24.86 14.69 -9.86
C PRO A 124 25.28 13.22 -9.95
N GLY A 125 25.15 12.64 -11.13
CA GLY A 125 25.53 11.24 -11.38
C GLY A 125 24.57 10.18 -10.88
N LEU A 126 23.40 10.53 -10.30
CA LEU A 126 22.42 9.59 -9.72
C LEU A 126 21.05 9.58 -10.42
N ARG A 127 20.96 10.07 -11.67
CA ARG A 127 19.69 10.15 -12.43
C ARG A 127 18.98 8.80 -12.61
N ARG A 128 19.69 7.69 -12.53
CA ARG A 128 19.18 6.33 -12.70
C ARG A 128 19.32 5.49 -11.43
N VAL A 129 19.37 6.13 -10.28
CA VAL A 129 19.66 5.51 -8.99
C VAL A 129 18.78 4.31 -8.69
N LEU A 130 17.47 4.37 -8.93
CA LEU A 130 16.57 3.25 -8.68
C LEU A 130 16.88 2.03 -9.56
N HIS A 131 17.24 2.24 -10.82
CA HIS A 131 17.60 1.16 -11.73
C HIS A 131 18.91 0.50 -11.31
N GLU A 132 19.93 1.32 -11.02
CA GLU A 132 21.24 0.84 -10.53
C GLU A 132 21.08 0.09 -9.20
N PHE A 133 20.21 0.59 -8.32
CA PHE A 133 19.91 -0.05 -7.04
C PHE A 133 19.28 -1.44 -7.22
N ILE A 134 18.22 -1.54 -8.02
CA ILE A 134 17.53 -2.81 -8.30
C ILE A 134 18.47 -3.81 -8.96
N ASP A 135 19.26 -3.39 -9.96
CA ASP A 135 20.21 -4.26 -10.64
C ASP A 135 21.32 -4.75 -9.68
N ALA A 136 21.77 -3.87 -8.76
CA ALA A 136 22.73 -4.24 -7.73
C ALA A 136 22.15 -5.26 -6.74
N LEU A 137 20.92 -5.08 -6.26
CA LEU A 137 20.28 -6.05 -5.37
C LEU A 137 20.09 -7.41 -6.04
N ALA A 138 19.73 -7.42 -7.33
CA ALA A 138 19.56 -8.65 -8.09
C ALA A 138 20.86 -9.45 -8.24
N SER A 139 22.01 -8.79 -8.17
CA SER A 139 23.34 -9.43 -8.33
C SER A 139 23.96 -9.93 -7.03
N THR A 140 23.36 -9.60 -5.85
CA THR A 140 23.95 -10.00 -4.57
C THR A 140 23.43 -11.35 -4.08
N GLN A 141 24.15 -12.00 -3.17
CA GLN A 141 23.72 -13.23 -2.48
C GLN A 141 22.89 -12.96 -1.23
N ASN A 142 22.85 -11.70 -0.74
CA ASN A 142 22.09 -11.34 0.42
C ASN A 142 20.58 -11.39 0.15
N ARG A 143 19.81 -11.52 1.21
CA ARG A 143 18.35 -11.62 1.17
C ARG A 143 17.76 -10.24 1.41
N PHE A 144 16.75 -9.89 0.61
CA PHE A 144 16.08 -8.59 0.70
C PHE A 144 14.57 -8.76 0.74
N VAL A 145 13.90 -7.88 1.48
CA VAL A 145 12.47 -7.62 1.35
C VAL A 145 12.30 -6.11 1.17
N LEU A 146 11.62 -5.73 0.10
CA LEU A 146 11.36 -4.34 -0.24
C LEU A 146 9.89 -4.03 0.00
N THR A 147 9.57 -2.80 0.40
CA THR A 147 8.18 -2.34 0.41
C THR A 147 8.00 -1.03 -0.34
N SER A 148 6.81 -0.81 -0.86
CA SER A 148 6.41 0.48 -1.41
C SER A 148 4.90 0.70 -1.31
N ARG A 149 4.53 1.96 -1.00
CA ARG A 149 3.15 2.44 -1.10
C ARG A 149 2.72 2.75 -2.54
N TYR A 150 3.68 2.90 -3.44
CA TYR A 150 3.44 3.27 -4.83
C TYR A 150 3.42 2.03 -5.72
N THR A 151 2.27 1.37 -5.79
CA THR A 151 2.10 0.09 -6.50
C THR A 151 2.39 0.22 -7.98
N ALA A 152 1.77 1.21 -8.66
CA ALA A 152 1.96 1.41 -10.08
C ALA A 152 3.42 1.69 -10.46
N ARG A 153 4.12 2.50 -9.65
CA ARG A 153 5.56 2.80 -9.85
C ARG A 153 6.44 1.58 -9.63
N ALA A 154 6.18 0.81 -8.57
CA ALA A 154 6.94 -0.40 -8.28
C ALA A 154 6.79 -1.42 -9.42
N LEU A 155 5.57 -1.67 -9.88
CA LEU A 155 5.31 -2.56 -11.01
C LEU A 155 6.01 -2.10 -12.28
N ARG A 156 6.01 -0.80 -12.57
CA ARG A 156 6.68 -0.23 -13.74
C ARG A 156 8.21 -0.35 -13.65
N LEU A 157 8.79 -0.05 -12.48
CA LEU A 157 10.22 -0.16 -12.27
C LEU A 157 10.72 -1.60 -12.40
N LEU A 158 9.92 -2.57 -11.93
CA LEU A 158 10.29 -3.99 -11.89
C LEU A 158 9.89 -4.75 -13.16
N ARG A 159 9.14 -4.13 -14.07
CA ARG A 159 8.82 -4.73 -15.37
C ARG A 159 10.11 -5.07 -16.10
N ASP A 160 10.18 -6.26 -16.63
CA ASP A 160 11.34 -6.76 -17.42
C ASP A 160 12.68 -6.80 -16.67
N ARG A 161 12.61 -6.81 -15.31
CA ARG A 161 13.78 -6.96 -14.45
C ARG A 161 14.03 -8.44 -14.11
N SER A 162 15.08 -8.68 -13.33
CA SER A 162 15.46 -10.02 -12.89
C SER A 162 14.29 -10.82 -12.33
N ALA A 163 14.17 -12.09 -12.71
CA ALA A 163 13.20 -13.05 -12.16
C ALA A 163 13.33 -13.27 -10.63
N ARG A 164 14.37 -12.70 -10.01
CA ARG A 164 14.52 -12.70 -8.55
C ARG A 164 13.47 -11.84 -7.84
N PHE A 165 12.89 -10.81 -8.50
CA PHE A 165 11.88 -9.98 -7.86
C PHE A 165 10.51 -10.66 -7.92
N GLU A 166 9.91 -10.86 -6.75
CA GLU A 166 8.53 -11.34 -6.60
C GLU A 166 7.66 -10.24 -6.04
N VAL A 167 6.84 -9.62 -6.90
CA VAL A 167 5.90 -8.59 -6.44
C VAL A 167 4.71 -9.25 -5.76
N ILE A 168 4.47 -8.84 -4.52
CA ILE A 168 3.37 -9.33 -3.68
C ILE A 168 2.48 -8.12 -3.35
N LEU A 169 1.27 -8.12 -3.90
CA LEU A 169 0.23 -7.17 -3.49
C LEU A 169 -0.20 -7.49 -2.06
N MET A 170 -0.25 -6.46 -1.21
CA MET A 170 -0.74 -6.65 0.16
C MET A 170 -2.23 -6.99 0.12
N PRO A 171 -2.63 -8.19 0.57
CA PRO A 171 -4.03 -8.59 0.52
C PRO A 171 -4.87 -7.78 1.52
N ALA A 172 -6.16 -7.63 1.24
CA ALA A 172 -7.14 -7.18 2.22
C ALA A 172 -7.18 -8.16 3.41
N LEU A 173 -7.63 -7.68 4.59
CA LEU A 173 -7.94 -8.57 5.71
C LEU A 173 -9.17 -9.42 5.37
N THR A 174 -9.16 -10.65 5.81
CA THR A 174 -10.32 -11.54 5.76
C THR A 174 -11.28 -11.25 6.93
N VAL A 175 -12.44 -11.90 6.91
CA VAL A 175 -13.38 -11.84 8.04
C VAL A 175 -12.75 -12.44 9.29
N GLU A 176 -12.03 -13.56 9.15
CA GLU A 176 -11.33 -14.23 10.24
C GLU A 176 -10.23 -13.34 10.84
N ASP A 177 -9.37 -12.75 9.96
CA ASP A 177 -8.36 -11.78 10.41
C ASP A 177 -8.99 -10.60 11.18
N THR A 178 -10.18 -10.17 10.74
CA THR A 178 -10.91 -9.05 11.36
C THR A 178 -11.53 -9.47 12.68
N ALA A 179 -12.09 -10.67 12.77
CA ALA A 179 -12.60 -11.23 14.03
C ALA A 179 -11.50 -11.33 15.09
N ASP A 180 -10.30 -11.77 14.71
CA ASP A 180 -9.13 -11.81 15.58
C ASP A 180 -8.74 -10.40 16.10
N ILE A 181 -8.87 -9.38 15.27
CA ILE A 181 -8.57 -7.98 15.67
C ILE A 181 -9.63 -7.43 16.61
N LEU A 182 -10.90 -7.73 16.36
CA LEU A 182 -12.01 -7.33 17.22
C LEU A 182 -11.92 -7.98 18.63
N GLY A 183 -11.27 -9.14 18.70
CA GLY A 183 -11.10 -9.90 19.94
C GLY A 183 -12.42 -10.48 20.47
N PRO A 184 -12.38 -11.14 21.63
CA PRO A 184 -13.59 -11.56 22.30
C PRO A 184 -14.34 -10.30 22.76
N THR A 185 -15.29 -9.88 21.95
CA THR A 185 -16.25 -8.83 22.34
C THR A 185 -17.07 -9.39 23.47
N GLY A 186 -16.98 -8.78 24.67
CA GLY A 186 -17.68 -9.24 25.87
C GLY A 186 -19.11 -9.63 25.51
N ALA A 187 -19.42 -10.91 25.69
CA ALA A 187 -20.67 -11.59 25.44
C ALA A 187 -21.40 -11.13 24.16
N PRO A 188 -21.04 -11.55 22.98
CA PRO A 188 -22.02 -11.65 21.91
C PRO A 188 -23.05 -12.68 22.38
N HIS A 189 -24.31 -12.32 22.31
CA HIS A 189 -25.37 -13.24 22.66
C HIS A 189 -25.39 -14.45 21.69
N ASP A 190 -24.66 -14.33 20.53
CA ASP A 190 -24.55 -15.40 19.56
C ASP A 190 -23.25 -15.26 18.72
N ALA A 191 -22.65 -16.39 18.30
CA ALA A 191 -21.52 -16.43 17.38
C ALA A 191 -21.84 -15.74 16.02
N SER A 192 -23.11 -15.75 15.63
CA SER A 192 -23.66 -15.08 14.46
C SER A 192 -23.43 -13.56 14.50
N ASP A 193 -23.62 -12.94 15.66
CA ASP A 193 -23.48 -11.50 15.84
C ASP A 193 -22.01 -11.06 15.72
N ALA A 194 -21.09 -11.87 16.23
CA ALA A 194 -19.65 -11.62 16.14
C ALA A 194 -19.16 -11.73 14.67
N GLU A 195 -19.65 -12.73 13.94
CA GLU A 195 -19.33 -12.88 12.52
C GLU A 195 -19.93 -11.74 11.68
N TYR A 196 -21.18 -11.36 11.94
CA TYR A 196 -21.82 -10.23 11.26
C TYR A 196 -21.04 -8.94 11.51
N LEU A 197 -20.61 -8.69 12.75
CA LEU A 197 -19.79 -7.52 13.10
C LEU A 197 -18.46 -7.55 12.34
N ALA A 198 -17.76 -8.69 12.30
CA ALA A 198 -16.50 -8.82 11.57
C ALA A 198 -16.68 -8.57 10.06
N ARG A 199 -17.73 -9.12 9.46
CA ARG A 199 -18.11 -8.85 8.05
C ARG A 199 -18.40 -7.37 7.80
N THR A 200 -19.12 -6.73 8.71
CA THR A 200 -19.43 -5.30 8.63
C THR A 200 -18.17 -4.45 8.69
N VAL A 201 -17.32 -4.70 9.69
CA VAL A 201 -16.09 -3.94 9.88
C VAL A 201 -15.13 -4.10 8.71
N VAL A 202 -14.92 -5.33 8.21
CA VAL A 202 -14.05 -5.55 7.05
C VAL A 202 -14.58 -4.86 5.80
N SER A 203 -15.88 -4.85 5.58
CA SER A 203 -16.52 -4.23 4.42
C SER A 203 -16.44 -2.70 4.49
N LEU A 204 -16.70 -2.10 5.65
CA LEU A 204 -16.60 -0.66 5.87
C LEU A 204 -15.14 -0.17 5.78
N ALA A 205 -14.20 -0.97 6.21
CA ALA A 205 -12.75 -0.67 6.18
C ALA A 205 -12.09 -0.99 4.83
N ASP A 206 -12.82 -1.51 3.83
CA ASP A 206 -12.25 -2.00 2.57
C ASP A 206 -11.11 -3.03 2.81
N GLY A 207 -11.23 -3.82 3.89
CA GLY A 207 -10.23 -4.78 4.32
C GLY A 207 -8.86 -4.20 4.69
N ARG A 208 -8.73 -2.88 4.87
CA ARG A 208 -7.46 -2.24 5.22
C ARG A 208 -7.15 -2.35 6.69
N PRO A 209 -6.01 -2.93 7.09
CA PRO A 209 -5.67 -3.19 8.49
C PRO A 209 -5.74 -1.95 9.40
N SER A 210 -5.30 -0.79 8.90
CA SER A 210 -5.34 0.44 9.69
C SER A 210 -6.75 0.93 9.99
N TYR A 211 -7.67 0.78 9.02
CA TYR A 211 -9.07 1.16 9.18
C TYR A 211 -9.84 0.15 10.02
N VAL A 212 -9.59 -1.15 9.79
CA VAL A 212 -10.17 -2.21 10.64
C VAL A 212 -9.79 -1.99 12.10
N ARG A 213 -8.51 -1.71 12.37
CA ARG A 213 -8.07 -1.43 13.75
C ARG A 213 -8.68 -0.16 14.32
N ALA A 214 -8.77 0.91 13.53
CA ALA A 214 -9.41 2.13 13.98
C ALA A 214 -10.87 1.90 14.36
N LEU A 215 -11.62 1.14 13.53
CA LEU A 215 -13.01 0.78 13.82
C LEU A 215 -13.12 -0.13 15.06
N ALA A 216 -12.23 -1.12 15.20
CA ALA A 216 -12.22 -2.00 16.37
C ALA A 216 -11.99 -1.23 17.68
N ASP A 217 -10.99 -0.35 17.67
CA ASP A 217 -10.64 0.48 18.84
C ASP A 217 -11.83 1.44 19.18
N GLU A 218 -12.47 2.04 18.18
CA GLU A 218 -13.62 2.94 18.39
C GLU A 218 -14.85 2.21 18.90
N LEU A 219 -15.17 1.06 18.34
CA LEU A 219 -16.26 0.19 18.82
C LEU A 219 -16.05 -0.25 20.27
N GLN A 220 -14.81 -0.55 20.64
CA GLN A 220 -14.50 -0.86 22.02
C GLN A 220 -14.72 0.36 22.93
N LEU A 221 -14.23 1.53 22.53
CA LEU A 221 -14.40 2.79 23.26
C LEU A 221 -15.87 3.14 23.48
N MET A 222 -16.70 3.02 22.44
CA MET A 222 -18.15 3.27 22.52
C MET A 222 -18.85 2.34 23.51
N ARG A 223 -18.46 1.07 23.58
CA ARG A 223 -18.98 0.10 24.54
C ARG A 223 -18.59 0.45 25.97
N GLU A 224 -17.33 0.81 26.20
CA GLU A 224 -16.81 1.20 27.51
C GLU A 224 -17.54 2.44 28.06
N HIS A 225 -17.96 3.36 27.19
CA HIS A 225 -18.71 4.56 27.56
C HIS A 225 -20.22 4.35 27.65
N GLY A 226 -20.72 3.13 27.44
CA GLY A 226 -22.14 2.81 27.58
C GLY A 226 -23.05 3.54 26.57
N VAL A 227 -22.54 3.87 25.39
CA VAL A 227 -23.34 4.48 24.32
C VAL A 227 -24.48 3.54 23.98
N ALA A 228 -25.73 4.03 24.16
CA ALA A 228 -26.94 3.26 23.89
C ALA A 228 -26.96 2.75 22.44
N GLY A 229 -27.08 1.43 22.25
CA GLY A 229 -26.94 0.78 20.94
C GLY A 229 -25.60 0.07 20.74
N GLY A 230 -24.74 0.04 21.75
CA GLY A 230 -23.57 -0.83 21.95
C GLY A 230 -22.70 -1.14 20.76
N GLY A 231 -22.36 -0.15 19.91
CA GLY A 231 -21.40 -0.36 18.84
C GLY A 231 -22.00 -0.47 17.46
N ASP A 232 -22.83 0.49 17.08
CA ASP A 232 -23.18 0.69 15.68
C ASP A 232 -21.93 1.08 14.89
N SER A 233 -21.52 0.19 13.98
CA SER A 233 -20.32 0.37 13.15
C SER A 233 -20.40 1.61 12.25
N ILE A 234 -21.59 2.09 11.92
CA ILE A 234 -21.82 3.31 11.13
C ILE A 234 -21.50 4.53 11.97
N SER A 235 -21.98 4.57 13.22
CA SER A 235 -21.66 5.64 14.17
C SER A 235 -20.19 5.71 14.52
N ALA A 236 -19.54 4.52 14.69
CA ALA A 236 -18.08 4.44 14.87
C ALA A 236 -17.32 4.99 13.66
N LEU A 237 -17.76 4.64 12.45
CA LEU A 237 -17.16 5.18 11.22
C LEU A 237 -17.36 6.70 11.11
N ALA A 238 -18.52 7.22 11.51
CA ALA A 238 -18.79 8.66 11.53
C ALA A 238 -17.85 9.39 12.48
N ALA A 239 -17.67 8.91 13.71
CA ALA A 239 -16.74 9.47 14.67
C ALA A 239 -15.30 9.49 14.13
N LEU A 240 -14.89 8.42 13.45
CA LEU A 240 -13.55 8.30 12.86
C LEU A 240 -13.31 9.15 11.62
N LEU A 241 -14.38 9.56 10.91
CA LEU A 241 -14.33 10.46 9.75
C LEU A 241 -14.60 11.93 10.11
N ALA A 242 -15.03 12.23 11.33
CA ALA A 242 -15.09 13.59 11.85
C ALA A 242 -13.72 14.28 11.78
N THR A 243 -13.67 15.60 11.84
CA THR A 243 -12.46 16.42 11.62
C THR A 243 -11.26 15.96 12.44
N ASP A 244 -11.48 15.58 13.71
CA ASP A 244 -10.44 15.08 14.60
C ASP A 244 -10.31 13.56 14.62
N GLY A 245 -11.13 12.87 13.85
CA GLY A 245 -11.19 11.44 13.78
C GLY A 245 -9.92 10.81 13.22
N ARG A 246 -9.63 9.61 13.67
CA ARG A 246 -8.38 8.89 13.34
C ARG A 246 -8.27 8.55 11.86
N ILE A 247 -9.39 8.14 11.22
CA ILE A 247 -9.43 7.87 9.77
C ILE A 247 -9.31 9.19 8.99
N ALA A 248 -9.98 10.26 9.42
CA ALA A 248 -9.86 11.56 8.78
C ALA A 248 -8.41 12.06 8.78
N LYS A 249 -7.71 11.98 9.91
CA LYS A 249 -6.28 12.34 10.01
C LYS A 249 -5.40 11.48 9.10
N GLN A 250 -5.68 10.19 9.00
CA GLN A 250 -4.94 9.29 8.11
C GLN A 250 -5.19 9.61 6.62
N CYS A 251 -6.42 9.91 6.24
CA CYS A 251 -6.78 10.34 4.90
C CYS A 251 -6.11 11.68 4.55
N PHE A 252 -6.19 12.66 5.45
CA PHE A 252 -5.52 13.96 5.30
C PHE A 252 -4.01 13.80 5.06
N PHE A 253 -3.35 13.03 5.91
CA PHE A 253 -1.92 12.77 5.76
C PHE A 253 -1.59 12.09 4.42
N THR A 254 -2.39 11.09 4.04
CA THR A 254 -2.23 10.38 2.77
C THR A 254 -2.40 11.31 1.56
N TYR A 255 -3.41 12.18 1.62
CA TYR A 255 -3.72 13.16 0.58
C TYR A 255 -2.60 14.20 0.44
N GLU A 256 -2.22 14.87 1.52
CA GLU A 256 -1.20 15.90 1.50
C GLU A 256 0.20 15.35 1.17
N LEU A 257 0.59 14.21 1.74
CA LEU A 257 1.88 13.59 1.47
C LEU A 257 2.08 13.32 -0.03
N ARG A 258 1.03 12.90 -0.71
CA ARG A 258 1.10 12.55 -2.12
C ARG A 258 1.05 13.77 -3.02
N LEU A 259 0.32 14.82 -2.66
CA LEU A 259 0.20 16.03 -3.44
C LEU A 259 1.30 17.07 -3.19
N HIS A 260 1.97 17.00 -2.04
CA HIS A 260 2.95 18.01 -1.59
C HIS A 260 4.04 18.36 -2.62
N ARG A 261 4.53 17.38 -3.38
CA ARG A 261 5.60 17.59 -4.38
C ARG A 261 5.08 17.68 -5.81
N ALA A 262 3.76 17.75 -6.00
CA ALA A 262 3.16 17.75 -7.33
C ALA A 262 3.20 19.14 -7.95
N ARG A 263 3.64 19.22 -9.21
CA ARG A 263 3.42 20.41 -10.04
C ARG A 263 1.95 20.42 -10.48
N GLY A 264 1.32 21.61 -10.44
CA GLY A 264 -0.11 21.73 -10.82
C GLY A 264 -1.06 21.23 -9.73
N ASN A 265 -0.71 21.37 -8.46
CA ASN A 265 -1.47 20.90 -7.29
C ASN A 265 -2.97 21.27 -7.36
N GLY A 266 -3.32 22.50 -7.80
CA GLY A 266 -4.72 22.92 -7.96
C GLY A 266 -5.51 22.05 -8.93
N ALA A 267 -4.93 21.70 -10.10
CA ALA A 267 -5.60 20.83 -11.07
C ALA A 267 -5.75 19.39 -10.56
N LEU A 268 -4.76 18.89 -9.82
CA LEU A 268 -4.83 17.55 -9.20
C LEU A 268 -5.93 17.50 -8.14
N LYS A 269 -6.02 18.51 -7.28
CA LYS A 269 -7.08 18.64 -6.27
C LYS A 269 -8.46 18.72 -6.94
N ALA A 270 -8.61 19.55 -7.98
CA ALA A 270 -9.86 19.66 -8.71
C ALA A 270 -10.29 18.32 -9.37
N ILE A 271 -9.36 17.53 -9.90
CA ILE A 271 -9.68 16.19 -10.42
C ILE A 271 -10.16 15.27 -9.30
N LEU A 272 -9.53 15.31 -8.13
CA LEU A 272 -9.95 14.50 -6.98
C LEU A 272 -11.31 14.93 -6.45
N GLU A 273 -11.64 16.21 -6.46
CA GLU A 273 -12.98 16.73 -6.11
C GLU A 273 -14.02 16.26 -7.13
N ILE A 274 -13.76 16.35 -8.43
CA ILE A 274 -14.62 15.83 -9.50
C ILE A 274 -14.89 14.34 -9.31
N LEU A 275 -13.85 13.53 -9.08
CA LEU A 275 -13.98 12.09 -8.83
C LEU A 275 -14.60 11.81 -7.45
N GLY A 276 -14.46 12.71 -6.49
CA GLY A 276 -15.14 12.68 -5.22
C GLY A 276 -16.67 12.70 -5.42
N GLU A 277 -17.17 13.61 -6.23
CA GLU A 277 -18.59 13.70 -6.54
C GLU A 277 -19.08 12.50 -7.35
N GLU A 278 -18.37 12.12 -8.43
CA GLU A 278 -18.77 11.04 -9.32
C GLU A 278 -17.56 10.22 -9.77
N GLU A 279 -17.55 8.93 -9.48
CA GLU A 279 -16.53 7.98 -9.95
C GLU A 279 -16.91 7.30 -11.26
N GLY A 280 -15.93 6.66 -11.88
CA GLY A 280 -16.14 5.93 -13.13
C GLY A 280 -16.21 6.86 -14.34
N LEU A 281 -15.72 8.07 -14.22
CA LEU A 281 -15.63 9.03 -15.33
C LEU A 281 -14.50 8.65 -16.27
N THR A 282 -14.72 8.95 -17.57
CA THR A 282 -13.70 8.84 -18.60
C THR A 282 -12.79 10.08 -18.64
N LEU A 283 -11.64 9.99 -19.32
CA LEU A 283 -10.75 11.13 -19.53
C LEU A 283 -11.51 12.34 -20.14
N THR A 284 -12.41 12.10 -21.09
CA THR A 284 -13.16 13.17 -21.76
C THR A 284 -14.12 13.86 -20.77
N GLU A 285 -14.86 13.11 -19.99
CA GLU A 285 -15.79 13.65 -18.98
C GLU A 285 -15.06 14.46 -17.90
N ILE A 286 -13.89 13.97 -17.44
CA ILE A 286 -13.05 14.69 -16.47
C ILE A 286 -12.50 15.98 -17.09
N SER A 287 -11.98 15.92 -18.34
CA SER A 287 -11.41 17.10 -19.00
C SER A 287 -12.44 18.20 -19.24
N GLN A 288 -13.67 17.83 -19.57
CA GLN A 288 -14.79 18.79 -19.72
C GLN A 288 -15.10 19.48 -18.40
N ARG A 289 -15.23 18.72 -17.28
CA ARG A 289 -15.52 19.29 -15.96
C ARG A 289 -14.35 20.12 -15.41
N LEU A 290 -13.11 19.76 -15.78
CA LEU A 290 -11.92 20.49 -15.37
C LEU A 290 -11.67 21.74 -16.22
N GLU A 291 -12.42 21.91 -17.33
CA GLU A 291 -12.26 22.97 -18.32
C GLU A 291 -10.83 23.02 -18.90
N ARG A 292 -10.26 21.83 -19.19
CA ARG A 292 -8.91 21.66 -19.74
C ARG A 292 -8.90 20.71 -20.92
N THR A 293 -7.79 20.76 -21.67
CA THR A 293 -7.62 19.84 -22.80
C THR A 293 -7.43 18.40 -22.32
N PRO A 294 -7.91 17.39 -23.08
CA PRO A 294 -7.70 15.98 -22.72
C PRO A 294 -6.22 15.61 -22.55
N GLY A 295 -5.31 16.21 -23.33
CA GLY A 295 -3.88 15.97 -23.21
C GLY A 295 -3.33 16.37 -21.84
N SER A 296 -3.57 17.59 -21.39
CA SER A 296 -3.11 18.05 -20.08
C SER A 296 -3.79 17.30 -18.93
N THR A 297 -5.08 16.97 -19.08
CA THR A 297 -5.82 16.18 -18.08
C THR A 297 -5.24 14.77 -17.95
N LYS A 298 -4.83 14.15 -19.07
CA LYS A 298 -4.18 12.84 -19.05
C LYS A 298 -2.88 12.84 -18.26
N ASP A 299 -2.07 13.90 -18.37
CA ASP A 299 -0.82 14.02 -17.62
C ASP A 299 -1.08 14.08 -16.12
N TYR A 300 -2.09 14.84 -15.67
CA TYR A 300 -2.51 14.89 -14.27
C TYR A 300 -3.05 13.55 -13.79
N LEU A 301 -3.90 12.88 -14.56
CA LEU A 301 -4.42 11.56 -14.23
C LEU A 301 -3.31 10.52 -14.12
N SER A 302 -2.37 10.51 -15.07
CA SER A 302 -1.20 9.63 -15.02
C SER A 302 -0.37 9.87 -13.77
N TRP A 303 -0.25 11.13 -13.34
CA TRP A 303 0.44 11.45 -12.09
C TRP A 303 -0.33 10.93 -10.86
N LEU A 304 -1.67 11.08 -10.83
CA LEU A 304 -2.51 10.56 -9.76
C LEU A 304 -2.50 9.03 -9.67
N GLU A 305 -2.44 8.35 -10.83
CA GLU A 305 -2.23 6.89 -10.91
C GLU A 305 -0.84 6.50 -10.37
N ASP A 306 0.19 7.26 -10.71
CA ASP A 306 1.57 7.02 -10.26
C ASP A 306 1.74 7.10 -8.74
N VAL A 307 0.92 7.90 -8.08
CA VAL A 307 0.93 8.02 -6.62
C VAL A 307 -0.17 7.20 -5.95
N ASP A 308 -0.86 6.33 -6.69
CA ASP A 308 -1.93 5.44 -6.21
C ASP A 308 -3.07 6.18 -5.47
N LEU A 309 -3.42 7.40 -5.89
CA LEU A 309 -4.64 8.09 -5.44
C LEU A 309 -5.84 7.68 -6.28
N VAL A 310 -5.62 7.46 -7.57
CA VAL A 310 -6.63 7.10 -8.56
C VAL A 310 -6.17 5.85 -9.30
N SER A 311 -7.10 5.05 -9.75
CA SER A 311 -6.86 3.91 -10.64
C SER A 311 -7.80 3.98 -11.83
N SER A 312 -7.34 3.47 -12.98
CA SER A 312 -8.15 3.35 -14.19
C SER A 312 -8.48 1.89 -14.48
N ARG A 313 -9.76 1.60 -14.63
CA ARG A 313 -10.25 0.31 -15.13
C ARG A 313 -11.16 0.56 -16.33
N ASN A 314 -10.89 -0.09 -17.45
CA ASN A 314 -11.65 0.10 -18.69
C ASN A 314 -11.79 1.59 -19.10
N LYS A 315 -10.70 2.37 -18.95
CA LYS A 315 -10.65 3.82 -19.25
C LYS A 315 -11.57 4.68 -18.35
N ARG A 316 -12.03 4.15 -17.23
CA ARG A 316 -12.82 4.86 -16.21
C ARG A 316 -11.99 5.00 -14.94
N TYR A 317 -12.00 6.19 -14.37
CA TYR A 317 -11.16 6.58 -13.23
C TYR A 317 -11.96 6.54 -11.94
N SER A 318 -11.34 6.01 -10.88
CA SER A 318 -11.93 5.91 -9.53
C SER A 318 -10.83 6.03 -8.48
N PHE A 319 -11.20 6.40 -7.26
CA PHE A 319 -10.27 6.38 -6.13
C PHE A 319 -9.76 4.95 -5.87
N THR A 320 -8.49 4.84 -5.49
CA THR A 320 -7.92 3.57 -5.00
C THR A 320 -8.32 3.27 -3.56
N ASP A 321 -8.74 4.29 -2.83
CA ASP A 321 -9.16 4.20 -1.44
C ASP A 321 -10.58 4.79 -1.28
N PRO A 322 -11.60 3.95 -1.06
CA PRO A 322 -12.97 4.42 -0.95
C PRO A 322 -13.20 5.37 0.24
N LEU A 323 -12.49 5.17 1.37
CA LEU A 323 -12.61 6.07 2.52
C LEU A 323 -11.92 7.41 2.29
N LEU A 324 -10.82 7.43 1.51
CA LEU A 324 -10.23 8.69 1.07
C LEU A 324 -11.21 9.49 0.19
N ARG A 325 -11.98 8.82 -0.67
CA ARG A 325 -13.05 9.49 -1.42
C ARG A 325 -14.08 10.15 -0.50
N VAL A 326 -14.58 9.42 0.49
CA VAL A 326 -15.53 9.97 1.48
C VAL A 326 -14.92 11.18 2.19
N TRP A 327 -13.64 11.07 2.57
CA TRP A 327 -12.92 12.16 3.21
C TRP A 327 -12.80 13.39 2.30
N VAL A 328 -12.48 13.23 1.00
CA VAL A 328 -12.42 14.34 0.04
C VAL A 328 -13.79 15.04 -0.05
N ARG A 329 -14.87 14.29 -0.12
CA ARG A 329 -16.23 14.83 -0.15
C ARG A 329 -16.59 15.62 1.12
N LEU A 330 -16.09 15.23 2.27
CA LEU A 330 -16.35 15.86 3.55
C LEU A 330 -15.44 17.08 3.79
N HIS A 331 -14.14 16.94 3.54
CA HIS A 331 -13.14 17.87 4.04
C HIS A 331 -12.45 18.73 2.96
N CYS A 332 -12.63 18.42 1.65
CA CYS A 332 -12.11 19.27 0.57
C CYS A 332 -13.16 20.31 0.09
N ARG A 333 -14.03 20.76 0.99
CA ARG A 333 -15.04 21.80 0.76
C ARG A 333 -14.61 23.10 1.43
N PRO A 334 -15.16 24.27 0.97
CA PRO A 334 -14.85 25.57 1.58
C PRO A 334 -15.26 25.69 3.05
N SER A 335 -16.28 24.94 3.49
CA SER A 335 -16.78 24.92 4.87
C SER A 335 -16.49 23.57 5.53
N ALA A 336 -16.20 23.60 6.83
CA ALA A 336 -16.10 22.37 7.61
C ALA A 336 -17.41 21.57 7.55
N PRO A 337 -17.37 20.23 7.50
CA PRO A 337 -18.56 19.39 7.45
C PRO A 337 -19.38 19.56 8.74
N THR A 338 -20.70 19.66 8.59
CA THR A 338 -21.64 19.60 9.71
C THR A 338 -21.85 18.14 10.13
N GLU A 339 -22.46 17.93 11.30
CA GLU A 339 -22.85 16.58 11.75
C GLU A 339 -23.82 15.91 10.75
N ASP A 340 -24.75 16.68 10.17
CA ASP A 340 -25.66 16.16 9.14
C ASP A 340 -24.93 15.79 7.84
N ASP A 341 -23.91 16.55 7.42
CA ASP A 341 -23.09 16.22 6.28
C ASP A 341 -22.34 14.91 6.51
N LEU A 342 -21.77 14.78 7.70
CA LEU A 342 -21.04 13.59 8.12
C LEU A 342 -21.95 12.36 8.13
N ALA A 343 -23.10 12.45 8.80
CA ALA A 343 -24.09 11.36 8.86
C ALA A 343 -24.56 10.94 7.47
N ARG A 344 -24.88 11.89 6.61
CA ARG A 344 -25.35 11.64 5.23
C ARG A 344 -24.29 10.94 4.37
N GLU A 345 -23.03 11.43 4.39
CA GLU A 345 -21.97 10.85 3.57
C GLU A 345 -21.54 9.48 4.07
N VAL A 346 -21.46 9.29 5.40
CA VAL A 346 -21.16 8.00 6.00
C VAL A 346 -22.26 6.99 5.70
N HIS A 347 -23.54 7.37 5.83
CA HIS A 347 -24.65 6.50 5.50
C HIS A 347 -24.66 6.09 4.03
N ARG A 348 -24.44 7.05 3.11
CA ARG A 348 -24.31 6.80 1.67
C ARG A 348 -23.18 5.80 1.36
N TYR A 349 -22.06 5.89 2.09
CA TYR A 349 -20.94 4.98 1.92
C TYR A 349 -21.22 3.58 2.51
N ALA A 350 -21.80 3.55 3.71
CA ALA A 350 -21.94 2.33 4.51
C ALA A 350 -23.03 1.41 3.99
N VAL A 351 -24.24 1.95 3.72
CA VAL A 351 -25.43 1.12 3.40
C VAL A 351 -25.20 0.12 2.26
N PRO A 352 -24.61 0.49 1.12
CA PRO A 352 -24.34 -0.49 0.05
C PRO A 352 -23.30 -1.56 0.40
N ARG A 353 -22.57 -1.39 1.50
CA ARG A 353 -21.48 -2.25 1.95
C ARG A 353 -21.85 -3.13 3.14
N LEU A 354 -22.98 -2.88 3.76
CA LEU A 354 -23.44 -3.73 4.86
C LEU A 354 -23.74 -5.13 4.35
N PRO A 355 -23.26 -6.17 5.05
CA PRO A 355 -23.65 -7.54 4.71
C PRO A 355 -25.17 -7.70 4.87
N PRO A 356 -25.83 -8.56 4.11
CA PRO A 356 -27.23 -8.90 4.35
C PRO A 356 -27.39 -9.42 5.79
N PRO A 357 -28.50 -9.10 6.47
CA PRO A 357 -28.78 -9.64 7.80
C PRO A 357 -28.71 -11.16 7.74
N ALA A 358 -28.16 -11.79 8.77
CA ALA A 358 -28.12 -13.24 8.86
C ALA A 358 -29.54 -13.79 8.85
N ASP A 359 -29.88 -14.60 7.85
CA ASP A 359 -31.14 -15.34 7.85
C ASP A 359 -31.12 -16.35 9.00
N PRO A 360 -32.07 -16.30 9.95
CA PRO A 360 -32.07 -17.19 11.11
C PRO A 360 -32.29 -18.67 10.78
N GLY A 361 -32.30 -19.04 9.50
CA GLY A 361 -32.61 -20.40 9.03
C GLY A 361 -31.68 -20.98 7.97
N SER A 362 -30.63 -20.27 7.53
CA SER A 362 -29.70 -20.82 6.53
C SER A 362 -28.51 -21.50 7.21
N PRO A 363 -28.27 -22.81 6.99
CA PRO A 363 -27.03 -23.44 7.42
C PRO A 363 -25.85 -22.74 6.72
N SER A 364 -24.81 -22.42 7.48
CA SER A 364 -23.56 -21.80 7.01
C SER A 364 -23.07 -22.52 5.76
N GLN A 365 -23.20 -21.91 4.59
CA GLN A 365 -22.52 -22.43 3.40
C GLN A 365 -21.02 -22.31 3.65
N PRO A 366 -20.25 -23.38 3.45
CA PRO A 366 -18.80 -23.30 3.53
C PRO A 366 -18.31 -22.23 2.51
N PRO A 367 -17.27 -21.48 2.84
CA PRO A 367 -16.77 -20.43 1.96
C PRO A 367 -16.47 -21.03 0.59
N THR A 368 -17.09 -20.49 -0.44
CA THR A 368 -16.75 -20.81 -1.83
C THR A 368 -15.26 -20.55 -1.98
N PRO A 369 -14.45 -21.54 -2.41
CA PRO A 369 -13.03 -21.33 -2.57
C PRO A 369 -12.83 -20.14 -3.51
N ALA A 370 -12.08 -19.15 -3.05
CA ALA A 370 -11.71 -18.00 -3.84
C ALA A 370 -11.16 -18.49 -5.18
N GLN A 371 -11.80 -18.09 -6.26
CA GLN A 371 -11.28 -18.37 -7.60
C GLN A 371 -9.85 -17.83 -7.63
N PRO A 372 -8.86 -18.62 -8.07
CA PRO A 372 -7.50 -18.13 -8.20
C PRO A 372 -7.55 -16.91 -9.13
N GLU A 373 -7.07 -15.78 -8.63
CA GLU A 373 -6.82 -14.62 -9.48
C GLU A 373 -6.03 -15.10 -10.71
N PRO A 374 -6.40 -14.66 -11.93
CA PRO A 374 -5.68 -15.07 -13.11
C PRO A 374 -4.21 -14.69 -12.92
N ALA A 375 -3.38 -15.70 -12.78
CA ALA A 375 -1.94 -15.54 -12.86
C ALA A 375 -1.68 -14.79 -14.18
N PHE A 376 -1.07 -13.62 -14.12
CA PHE A 376 -0.54 -12.95 -15.30
C PHE A 376 0.48 -13.92 -15.93
N ALA A 377 -0.02 -14.73 -16.85
CA ALA A 377 0.83 -15.57 -17.68
C ALA A 377 1.67 -14.64 -18.53
N MET A 378 2.95 -14.58 -18.23
CA MET A 378 3.95 -14.01 -19.10
C MET A 378 3.92 -14.82 -20.39
N ALA A 379 3.37 -14.22 -21.46
CA ALA A 379 3.41 -14.80 -22.80
C ALA A 379 4.88 -14.91 -23.21
N GLY A 380 5.37 -16.14 -23.22
CA GLY A 380 6.66 -16.48 -23.80
C GLY A 380 6.62 -16.17 -25.30
N SER A 381 7.55 -15.38 -25.77
CA SER A 381 7.82 -15.14 -27.18
C SER A 381 8.24 -16.43 -27.87
N GLY A 382 7.29 -17.11 -28.50
CA GLY A 382 7.56 -18.15 -29.47
C GLY A 382 7.93 -17.53 -30.80
N SER A 383 9.17 -17.72 -31.22
CA SER A 383 9.64 -17.45 -32.57
C SER A 383 8.91 -18.33 -33.58
N GLY A 384 8.16 -17.73 -34.48
CA GLY A 384 7.57 -18.38 -35.66
C GLY A 384 7.76 -17.51 -36.87
N SER A 385 8.68 -17.91 -37.71
CA SER A 385 8.96 -17.36 -39.05
C SER A 385 7.76 -17.53 -39.99
N GLY A 386 7.52 -16.52 -40.81
CA GLY A 386 6.93 -16.80 -42.11
C GLY A 386 5.90 -15.82 -42.63
N SER A 387 6.32 -15.19 -43.71
CA SER A 387 5.53 -14.77 -44.87
C SER A 387 5.00 -13.36 -44.98
N THR A 388 5.68 -12.66 -45.85
CA THR A 388 5.33 -11.51 -46.69
C THR A 388 3.89 -11.46 -47.13
N GLY A 389 3.25 -10.30 -47.02
CA GLY A 389 2.01 -9.96 -47.67
C GLY A 389 1.82 -8.43 -47.67
N ILE A 390 2.32 -7.79 -48.70
CA ILE A 390 2.04 -6.38 -49.07
C ILE A 390 0.61 -6.32 -49.58
N ILE A 391 -0.22 -5.45 -49.00
CA ILE A 391 -1.38 -4.86 -49.71
C ILE A 391 -1.39 -3.36 -49.41
N GLU A 392 -1.00 -2.59 -50.44
CA GLU A 392 -1.43 -1.20 -50.64
C GLU A 392 -2.94 -1.23 -50.87
N ILE A 393 -3.65 -0.14 -50.51
CA ILE A 393 -4.62 0.61 -51.32
C ILE A 393 -5.33 1.64 -50.43
N ASP A 394 -5.19 2.92 -50.94
CA ASP A 394 -5.99 4.15 -50.85
C ASP A 394 -6.38 4.73 -49.50
#